data_ed88b1bc8dd35a175918a97e47129e28
#
_entry.id   ed88b1bc8dd35a175918a97e47129e28
#
_cell.length_a   1.000
_cell.length_b   1.000
_cell.length_c   1.000
_cell.angle_alpha   90.00
_cell.angle_beta   90.00
_cell.angle_gamma   90.00
#
_symmetry.space_group_name_H-M   'P 1'
#
loop_
_entity.id
_entity.type
_entity.pdbx_description
1 polymer ?
#
loop_
_entity_poly.entity_id
_entity_poly.type
_entity_poly.pdbx_seq_one_letter_code
_entity_poly.pdbx_strand_id
1 'polypeptide(L)'
;MDMNKDMQQYLDKAEVLIEALPYIQRFNRKIIVVKYGGSAMVDEELKARVIQDVTLLKLVGFKPIIVHGGGKEISRWVGKVGMKPEFKNGLRVTDEATMELAEMVLGKVNKSLVQLVESLGVRAIGISGKDGRLLSVKKKYANGEDIGFVGDVTNVN
;
A
#
# COMPACT_ATOMS: atom_id res chain seq x y z
N MET A 1 26.10 23.16 -28.44
CA MET A 1 25.66 21.93 -27.75
C MET A 1 26.94 21.21 -27.37
N ASP A 2 27.23 21.08 -26.08
CA ASP A 2 28.55 20.60 -25.64
C ASP A 2 28.48 19.06 -25.56
N MET A 3 28.90 18.40 -26.64
CA MET A 3 28.90 16.93 -26.81
C MET A 3 29.58 16.20 -25.62
N ASN A 4 30.54 16.87 -24.97
CA ASN A 4 31.30 16.29 -23.87
C ASN A 4 30.46 16.24 -22.56
N LYS A 5 29.60 17.26 -22.36
CA LYS A 5 28.70 17.35 -21.19
C LYS A 5 27.56 16.35 -21.28
N ASP A 6 27.03 16.15 -22.47
CA ASP A 6 25.97 15.17 -22.73
C ASP A 6 26.51 13.74 -22.54
N MET A 7 27.71 13.44 -23.02
CA MET A 7 28.37 12.16 -22.86
C MET A 7 28.62 11.84 -21.38
N GLN A 8 29.10 12.83 -20.59
CA GLN A 8 29.33 12.62 -19.14
C GLN A 8 28.04 12.28 -18.42
N GLN A 9 26.91 12.93 -18.73
CA GLN A 9 25.62 12.58 -18.13
C GLN A 9 25.17 11.14 -18.42
N TYR A 10 25.49 10.60 -19.60
CA TYR A 10 25.18 9.19 -19.91
C TYR A 10 26.09 8.23 -19.15
N LEU A 11 27.37 8.57 -18.99
CA LEU A 11 28.29 7.76 -18.19
C LEU A 11 27.87 7.74 -16.70
N ASP A 12 27.50 8.88 -16.12
CA ASP A 12 27.04 8.97 -14.75
C ASP A 12 25.76 8.10 -14.52
N LYS A 13 24.82 8.13 -15.47
CA LYS A 13 23.64 7.26 -15.41
C LYS A 13 23.97 5.78 -15.49
N ALA A 14 24.92 5.40 -16.34
CA ALA A 14 25.38 4.02 -16.47
C ALA A 14 26.07 3.55 -15.18
N GLU A 15 26.87 4.40 -14.55
CA GLU A 15 27.56 4.12 -13.28
C GLU A 15 26.56 3.84 -12.16
N VAL A 16 25.50 4.64 -12.01
CA VAL A 16 24.42 4.41 -11.04
C VAL A 16 23.76 3.04 -11.23
N LEU A 17 23.52 2.63 -12.48
CA LEU A 17 22.96 1.31 -12.79
C LEU A 17 23.93 0.17 -12.42
N ILE A 18 25.21 0.35 -12.64
CA ILE A 18 26.26 -0.63 -12.28
C ILE A 18 26.36 -0.74 -10.76
N GLU A 19 26.32 0.37 -10.02
CA GLU A 19 26.27 0.36 -8.56
C GLU A 19 25.04 -0.37 -7.99
N ALA A 20 23.90 -0.32 -8.69
CA ALA A 20 22.69 -1.04 -8.29
C ALA A 20 22.77 -2.57 -8.52
N LEU A 21 23.66 -3.04 -9.40
CA LEU A 21 23.71 -4.44 -9.82
C LEU A 21 23.87 -5.45 -8.67
N PRO A 22 24.74 -5.27 -7.66
CA PRO A 22 24.85 -6.20 -6.54
C PRO A 22 23.55 -6.33 -5.73
N TYR A 23 22.81 -5.23 -5.59
CA TYR A 23 21.51 -5.22 -4.90
C TYR A 23 20.46 -5.94 -5.72
N ILE A 24 20.40 -5.70 -7.02
CA ILE A 24 19.50 -6.40 -7.95
C ILE A 24 19.77 -7.91 -7.89
N GLN A 25 21.02 -8.35 -7.95
CA GLN A 25 21.40 -9.75 -7.85
C GLN A 25 21.01 -10.36 -6.50
N ARG A 26 21.29 -9.65 -5.39
CA ARG A 26 21.00 -10.12 -4.04
C ARG A 26 19.52 -10.32 -3.78
N PHE A 27 18.67 -9.44 -4.30
CA PHE A 27 17.23 -9.40 -4.04
C PHE A 27 16.39 -9.97 -5.19
N ASN A 28 17.01 -10.43 -6.29
CA ASN A 28 16.30 -11.05 -7.39
C ASN A 28 15.45 -12.22 -6.89
N ARG A 29 14.19 -12.27 -7.33
CA ARG A 29 13.17 -13.24 -6.93
C ARG A 29 12.79 -13.25 -5.43
N LYS A 30 13.35 -12.33 -4.62
CA LYS A 30 12.96 -12.20 -3.23
C LYS A 30 11.62 -11.48 -3.11
N ILE A 31 10.83 -11.89 -2.12
CA ILE A 31 9.61 -11.16 -1.73
C ILE A 31 10.02 -9.94 -0.92
N ILE A 32 9.50 -8.79 -1.32
CA ILE A 32 9.72 -7.52 -0.63
C ILE A 32 8.34 -6.96 -0.25
N VAL A 33 8.12 -6.77 1.04
CA VAL A 33 6.89 -6.16 1.54
C VAL A 33 7.08 -4.66 1.66
N VAL A 34 6.26 -3.90 0.95
CA VAL A 34 6.25 -2.44 0.96
C VAL A 34 5.02 -1.97 1.71
N LYS A 35 5.21 -1.42 2.91
CA LYS A 35 4.11 -0.80 3.67
C LYS A 35 3.81 0.57 3.07
N TYR A 36 2.59 0.73 2.55
CA TYR A 36 2.11 1.95 1.94
C TYR A 36 0.98 2.57 2.77
N GLY A 37 1.20 3.78 3.31
CA GLY A 37 0.22 4.40 4.21
C GLY A 37 0.57 5.84 4.58
N GLY A 38 -0.20 6.41 5.50
CA GLY A 38 0.05 7.75 6.02
C GLY A 38 -0.16 8.87 5.00
N SER A 39 0.79 9.80 4.92
CA SER A 39 0.76 10.95 3.99
C SER A 39 0.90 10.54 2.53
N ALA A 40 1.66 9.48 2.23
CA ALA A 40 1.85 8.99 0.87
C ALA A 40 0.55 8.54 0.18
N MET A 41 -0.51 8.24 0.94
CA MET A 41 -1.81 7.85 0.37
C MET A 41 -2.71 9.02 -0.04
N VAL A 42 -2.43 10.23 0.45
CA VAL A 42 -3.27 11.42 0.21
C VAL A 42 -2.64 12.40 -0.76
N ASP A 43 -1.36 12.25 -1.02
CA ASP A 43 -0.59 13.02 -1.99
C ASP A 43 -0.48 12.22 -3.29
N GLU A 44 -1.14 12.71 -4.35
CA GLU A 44 -1.22 12.01 -5.63
C GLU A 44 0.14 11.94 -6.35
N GLU A 45 1.01 12.95 -6.18
CA GLU A 45 2.35 12.93 -6.77
C GLU A 45 3.24 11.91 -6.07
N LEU A 46 3.23 11.91 -4.73
CA LEU A 46 3.99 10.96 -3.94
C LEU A 46 3.49 9.51 -4.16
N LYS A 47 2.18 9.34 -4.29
CA LYS A 47 1.57 8.06 -4.64
C LYS A 47 2.07 7.54 -5.99
N ALA A 48 2.07 8.39 -7.02
CA ALA A 48 2.55 8.01 -8.35
C ALA A 48 4.03 7.61 -8.31
N ARG A 49 4.88 8.35 -7.61
CA ARG A 49 6.31 8.04 -7.44
C ARG A 49 6.53 6.69 -6.74
N VAL A 50 5.86 6.45 -5.60
CA VAL A 50 5.97 5.17 -4.87
C VAL A 50 5.56 3.99 -5.75
N ILE A 51 4.50 4.14 -6.55
CA ILE A 51 4.07 3.06 -7.44
C ILE A 51 5.05 2.87 -8.61
N GLN A 52 5.66 3.93 -9.13
CA GLN A 52 6.74 3.81 -10.12
C GLN A 52 7.94 3.04 -9.54
N ASP A 53 8.38 3.36 -8.33
CA ASP A 53 9.49 2.68 -7.66
C ASP A 53 9.19 1.19 -7.45
N VAL A 54 7.98 0.85 -6.95
CA VAL A 54 7.56 -0.55 -6.77
C VAL A 54 7.46 -1.28 -8.10
N THR A 55 6.99 -0.61 -9.15
CA THR A 55 6.95 -1.15 -10.50
C THR A 55 8.36 -1.44 -11.03
N LEU A 56 9.30 -0.52 -10.81
CA LEU A 56 10.71 -0.73 -11.15
C LEU A 56 11.27 -1.97 -10.43
N LEU A 57 11.04 -2.09 -9.12
CA LEU A 57 11.46 -3.27 -8.36
C LEU A 57 10.93 -4.57 -8.97
N LYS A 58 9.68 -4.58 -9.42
CA LYS A 58 9.09 -5.74 -10.11
C LYS A 58 9.79 -6.04 -11.43
N LEU A 59 10.07 -5.02 -12.23
CA LEU A 59 10.70 -5.17 -13.54
C LEU A 59 12.15 -5.65 -13.44
N VAL A 60 12.88 -5.26 -12.41
CA VAL A 60 14.26 -5.74 -12.16
C VAL A 60 14.31 -7.11 -11.45
N GLY A 61 13.17 -7.78 -11.30
CA GLY A 61 13.10 -9.18 -10.88
C GLY A 61 12.70 -9.45 -9.44
N PHE A 62 12.35 -8.44 -8.65
CA PHE A 62 11.84 -8.61 -7.30
C PHE A 62 10.37 -9.08 -7.31
N LYS A 63 9.88 -9.53 -6.16
CA LYS A 63 8.47 -9.89 -5.95
C LYS A 63 7.85 -8.95 -4.91
N PRO A 64 7.48 -7.71 -5.28
CA PRO A 64 6.93 -6.75 -4.35
C PRO A 64 5.50 -7.11 -3.95
N ILE A 65 5.20 -6.94 -2.66
CA ILE A 65 3.86 -7.01 -2.09
C ILE A 65 3.59 -5.67 -1.43
N ILE A 66 2.60 -4.92 -1.91
CA ILE A 66 2.18 -3.66 -1.31
C ILE A 66 1.15 -3.97 -0.22
N VAL A 67 1.42 -3.55 1.00
CA VAL A 67 0.47 -3.59 2.13
C VAL A 67 0.00 -2.17 2.38
N HIS A 68 -1.23 -1.86 1.97
CA HIS A 68 -1.78 -0.52 2.09
C HIS A 68 -2.73 -0.38 3.28
N GLY A 69 -2.81 0.84 3.81
CA GLY A 69 -3.83 1.25 4.77
C GLY A 69 -4.98 2.01 4.09
N GLY A 70 -5.70 2.81 4.86
CA GLY A 70 -6.82 3.61 4.36
C GLY A 70 -7.51 4.45 5.43
N GLY A 71 -6.93 4.57 6.63
CA GLY A 71 -7.58 5.22 7.76
C GLY A 71 -8.05 6.66 7.49
N LYS A 72 -7.24 7.47 6.79
CA LYS A 72 -7.62 8.85 6.40
C LYS A 72 -8.76 8.84 5.38
N GLU A 73 -8.71 7.93 4.42
CA GLU A 73 -9.74 7.81 3.38
C GLU A 73 -11.08 7.33 3.99
N ILE A 74 -11.03 6.35 4.90
CA ILE A 74 -12.21 5.92 5.66
C ILE A 74 -12.81 7.11 6.44
N SER A 75 -12.00 7.88 7.17
CA SER A 75 -12.49 9.05 7.92
C SER A 75 -13.12 10.08 6.99
N ARG A 76 -12.55 10.32 5.82
CA ARG A 76 -13.10 11.22 4.81
C ARG A 76 -14.48 10.77 4.32
N TRP A 77 -14.64 9.46 4.05
CA TRP A 77 -15.91 8.91 3.59
C TRP A 77 -16.97 8.86 4.69
N VAL A 78 -16.59 8.49 5.93
CA VAL A 78 -17.47 8.56 7.10
C VAL A 78 -18.03 9.98 7.27
N GLY A 79 -17.18 11.01 7.15
CA GLY A 79 -17.64 12.40 7.17
C GLY A 79 -18.55 12.78 5.99
N LYS A 80 -18.30 12.26 4.78
CA LYS A 80 -19.14 12.52 3.59
C LYS A 80 -20.57 12.00 3.71
N VAL A 81 -20.77 10.90 4.43
CA VAL A 81 -22.11 10.34 4.69
C VAL A 81 -22.76 10.91 5.94
N GLY A 82 -22.19 11.98 6.51
CA GLY A 82 -22.75 12.67 7.68
C GLY A 82 -22.46 12.02 9.03
N MET A 83 -21.64 10.97 9.06
CA MET A 83 -21.20 10.30 10.28
C MET A 83 -19.95 10.97 10.85
N LYS A 84 -19.68 10.77 12.15
CA LYS A 84 -18.45 11.24 12.81
C LYS A 84 -17.52 10.07 13.09
N PRO A 85 -16.24 10.12 12.66
CA PRO A 85 -15.28 9.09 13.01
C PRO A 85 -14.91 9.20 14.50
N GLU A 86 -15.05 8.10 15.22
CA GLU A 86 -14.69 8.00 16.64
C GLU A 86 -13.48 7.09 16.82
N PHE A 87 -12.65 7.43 17.82
CA PHE A 87 -11.45 6.64 18.15
C PHE A 87 -11.34 6.47 19.68
N LYS A 88 -10.95 5.26 20.09
CA LYS A 88 -10.59 4.91 21.47
C LYS A 88 -9.19 4.30 21.46
N ASN A 89 -8.27 4.85 22.21
CA ASN A 89 -6.87 4.38 22.29
C ASN A 89 -6.19 4.20 20.92
N GLY A 90 -6.46 5.10 19.96
CA GLY A 90 -5.93 5.04 18.60
C GLY A 90 -6.63 4.04 17.68
N LEU A 91 -7.58 3.26 18.18
CA LEU A 91 -8.40 2.34 17.40
C LEU A 91 -9.73 3.01 17.02
N ARG A 92 -10.18 2.79 15.78
CA ARG A 92 -11.48 3.30 15.33
C ARG A 92 -12.60 2.51 15.99
N VAL A 93 -13.55 3.21 16.61
CA VAL A 93 -14.83 2.61 16.97
C VAL A 93 -15.56 2.30 15.67
N THR A 94 -15.87 1.03 15.45
CA THR A 94 -16.31 0.51 14.16
C THR A 94 -17.61 -0.27 14.33
N ASP A 95 -18.73 0.43 14.32
CA ASP A 95 -20.05 -0.17 14.24
C ASP A 95 -20.31 -0.78 12.86
N GLU A 96 -21.46 -1.37 12.65
CA GLU A 96 -21.81 -2.07 11.40
C GLU A 96 -21.76 -1.13 10.19
N ALA A 97 -22.34 0.08 10.30
CA ALA A 97 -22.33 1.07 9.22
C ALA A 97 -20.90 1.57 8.90
N THR A 98 -20.10 1.79 9.94
CA THR A 98 -18.68 2.18 9.77
C THR A 98 -17.86 1.04 9.15
N MET A 99 -18.17 -0.22 9.51
CA MET A 99 -17.49 -1.39 8.94
C MET A 99 -17.79 -1.55 7.45
N GLU A 100 -19.04 -1.38 7.05
CA GLU A 100 -19.44 -1.43 5.64
C GLU A 100 -18.73 -0.36 4.82
N LEU A 101 -18.70 0.87 5.32
CA LEU A 101 -17.95 1.96 4.70
C LEU A 101 -16.45 1.67 4.63
N ALA A 102 -15.86 1.14 5.69
CA ALA A 102 -14.46 0.80 5.74
C ALA A 102 -14.11 -0.25 4.68
N GLU A 103 -14.93 -1.28 4.53
CA GLU A 103 -14.75 -2.33 3.53
C GLU A 103 -14.82 -1.77 2.11
N MET A 104 -15.86 -0.97 1.79
CA MET A 104 -16.00 -0.32 0.49
C MET A 104 -14.80 0.58 0.17
N VAL A 105 -14.37 1.39 1.12
CA VAL A 105 -13.26 2.33 0.94
C VAL A 105 -11.94 1.61 0.76
N LEU A 106 -11.65 0.60 1.57
CA LEU A 106 -10.42 -0.18 1.44
C LEU A 106 -10.40 -0.97 0.13
N GLY A 107 -11.53 -1.53 -0.29
CA GLY A 107 -11.67 -2.17 -1.59
C GLY A 107 -11.39 -1.21 -2.75
N LYS A 108 -11.93 0.00 -2.69
CA LYS A 108 -11.66 1.07 -3.68
C LYS A 108 -10.17 1.43 -3.72
N VAL A 109 -9.54 1.65 -2.57
CA VAL A 109 -8.10 1.95 -2.49
C VAL A 109 -7.28 0.82 -3.12
N ASN A 110 -7.59 -0.42 -2.75
CA ASN A 110 -6.93 -1.61 -3.28
C ASN A 110 -6.99 -1.66 -4.81
N LYS A 111 -8.19 -1.53 -5.39
CA LYS A 111 -8.36 -1.60 -6.85
C LYS A 111 -7.76 -0.39 -7.57
N SER A 112 -7.76 0.79 -6.97
CA SER A 112 -7.08 1.95 -7.55
C SER A 112 -5.55 1.77 -7.63
N LEU A 113 -4.94 1.12 -6.65
CA LEU A 113 -3.52 0.78 -6.69
C LEU A 113 -3.22 -0.26 -7.77
N VAL A 114 -4.06 -1.28 -7.91
CA VAL A 114 -3.97 -2.27 -9.01
C VAL A 114 -3.98 -1.56 -10.36
N GLN A 115 -4.98 -0.71 -10.61
CA GLN A 115 -5.08 0.03 -11.87
C GLN A 115 -3.86 0.91 -12.15
N LEU A 116 -3.32 1.56 -11.12
CA LEU A 116 -2.15 2.41 -11.26
C LEU A 116 -0.89 1.60 -11.63
N VAL A 117 -0.68 0.42 -11.02
CA VAL A 117 0.41 -0.49 -11.39
C VAL A 117 0.22 -0.99 -12.82
N GLU A 118 -1.00 -1.37 -13.20
CA GLU A 118 -1.30 -1.86 -14.54
C GLU A 118 -1.11 -0.79 -15.62
N SER A 119 -1.39 0.48 -15.32
CA SER A 119 -1.11 1.59 -16.23
C SER A 119 0.39 1.76 -16.57
N LEU A 120 1.27 1.22 -15.71
CA LEU A 120 2.71 1.16 -15.93
C LEU A 120 3.17 -0.15 -16.62
N GLY A 121 2.25 -0.94 -17.16
CA GLY A 121 2.53 -2.15 -17.94
C GLY A 121 2.84 -3.41 -17.12
N VAL A 122 2.60 -3.40 -15.80
CA VAL A 122 2.82 -4.55 -14.93
C VAL A 122 1.49 -5.09 -14.40
N ARG A 123 1.26 -6.40 -14.54
CA ARG A 123 0.06 -7.05 -14.02
C ARG A 123 0.09 -7.11 -12.49
N ALA A 124 -1.01 -6.77 -11.85
CA ALA A 124 -1.18 -6.77 -10.41
C ALA A 124 -2.51 -7.41 -9.99
N ILE A 125 -2.54 -7.99 -8.79
CA ILE A 125 -3.75 -8.51 -8.17
C ILE A 125 -3.88 -7.87 -6.79
N GLY A 126 -5.07 -7.36 -6.49
CA GLY A 126 -5.39 -6.84 -5.16
C GLY A 126 -6.26 -7.85 -4.41
N ILE A 127 -5.83 -8.20 -3.21
CA ILE A 127 -6.52 -9.10 -2.29
C ILE A 127 -6.77 -8.40 -0.95
N SER A 128 -7.66 -8.94 -0.16
CA SER A 128 -7.97 -8.52 1.22
C SER A 128 -7.76 -9.67 2.20
N GLY A 129 -7.84 -9.41 3.49
CA GLY A 129 -7.78 -10.46 4.51
C GLY A 129 -8.90 -11.50 4.43
N LYS A 130 -10.00 -11.18 3.72
CA LYS A 130 -11.14 -12.10 3.48
C LYS A 130 -10.85 -13.14 2.41
N ASP A 131 -10.03 -12.78 1.41
CA ASP A 131 -9.76 -13.64 0.27
C ASP A 131 -8.98 -14.89 0.71
N GLY A 132 -9.46 -16.05 0.33
CA GLY A 132 -8.81 -17.32 0.68
C GLY A 132 -8.65 -17.58 2.19
N ARG A 133 -9.41 -16.88 3.03
CA ARG A 133 -9.22 -16.89 4.50
C ARG A 133 -7.80 -16.48 4.91
N LEU A 134 -7.25 -15.50 4.22
CA LEU A 134 -5.87 -15.03 4.42
C LEU A 134 -5.61 -14.60 5.87
N LEU A 135 -6.57 -13.92 6.50
CA LEU A 135 -6.48 -13.51 7.90
C LEU A 135 -7.62 -14.07 8.73
N SER A 136 -7.27 -14.79 9.79
CA SER A 136 -8.21 -15.15 10.86
C SER A 136 -8.00 -14.18 12.02
N VAL A 137 -9.11 -13.75 12.64
CA VAL A 137 -9.07 -12.74 13.70
C VAL A 137 -9.94 -13.15 14.88
N LYS A 138 -9.60 -12.67 16.07
CA LYS A 138 -10.49 -12.64 17.24
C LYS A 138 -10.88 -11.20 17.53
N LYS A 139 -12.07 -11.02 18.14
CA LYS A 139 -12.56 -9.67 18.51
C LYS A 139 -11.56 -8.96 19.43
N LYS A 140 -11.30 -7.69 19.15
CA LYS A 140 -10.47 -6.82 19.96
C LYS A 140 -11.33 -5.86 20.78
N TYR A 141 -10.93 -5.64 22.03
CA TYR A 141 -11.52 -4.66 22.93
C TYR A 141 -10.51 -3.55 23.22
N ALA A 142 -10.98 -2.33 23.43
CA ALA A 142 -10.15 -1.21 23.86
C ALA A 142 -10.36 -0.99 25.38
N ASN A 143 -9.37 -1.36 26.19
CA ASN A 143 -9.46 -1.32 27.67
C ASN A 143 -10.72 -2.02 28.23
N GLY A 144 -11.10 -3.17 27.67
CA GLY A 144 -12.29 -3.93 28.06
C GLY A 144 -13.59 -3.46 27.42
N GLU A 145 -13.60 -2.36 26.70
CA GLU A 145 -14.77 -1.84 25.99
C GLU A 145 -14.89 -2.46 24.59
N ASP A 146 -16.11 -2.80 24.21
CA ASP A 146 -16.44 -3.20 22.86
C ASP A 146 -16.35 -1.98 21.91
N ILE A 147 -15.49 -2.08 20.91
CA ILE A 147 -15.29 -1.05 19.89
C ILE A 147 -15.80 -1.48 18.51
N GLY A 148 -16.65 -2.52 18.48
CA GLY A 148 -17.29 -3.01 17.27
C GLY A 148 -16.39 -3.97 16.46
N PHE A 149 -16.39 -3.82 15.16
CA PHE A 149 -15.71 -4.70 14.20
C PHE A 149 -14.20 -4.42 14.11
N VAL A 150 -13.51 -4.62 15.23
CA VAL A 150 -12.04 -4.54 15.32
C VAL A 150 -11.50 -5.89 15.81
N GLY A 151 -10.45 -6.39 15.20
CA GLY A 151 -9.89 -7.69 15.50
C GLY A 151 -8.38 -7.69 15.66
N ASP A 152 -7.89 -8.61 16.49
CA ASP A 152 -6.50 -9.02 16.53
C ASP A 152 -6.28 -10.22 15.61
N VAL A 153 -5.27 -10.18 14.78
CA VAL A 153 -4.93 -11.30 13.89
C VAL A 153 -4.42 -12.47 14.71
N THR A 154 -5.03 -13.63 14.50
CA THR A 154 -4.66 -14.87 15.20
C THR A 154 -3.98 -15.89 14.30
N ASN A 155 -4.25 -15.82 13.00
CA ASN A 155 -3.63 -16.70 12.03
C ASN A 155 -3.53 -16.00 10.66
N VAL A 156 -2.49 -16.34 9.92
CA VAL A 156 -2.26 -15.92 8.53
C VAL A 156 -2.09 -17.18 7.70
N ASN A 157 -2.91 -17.32 6.65
CA ASN A 157 -2.83 -18.44 5.70
C ASN A 157 -1.81 -18.16 4.61
#